data_20768d2284d876b562cea96cd8b2cb11
#
_entry.id   20768d2284d876b562cea96cd8b2cb11
#
_cell.length_a   1.000
_cell.length_b   1.000
_cell.length_c   1.000
_cell.angle_alpha   90.00
_cell.angle_beta   90.00
_cell.angle_gamma   90.00
#
_symmetry.space_group_name_H-M   'P 1'
#
loop_
_entity.id
_entity.type
_entity.pdbx_description
1 polymer ?
#
loop_
_entity_poly.entity_id
_entity_poly.type
_entity_poly.pdbx_seq_one_letter_code
_entity_poly.pdbx_strand_id
1 'polypeptide(L)'
;YSGGAGLASSGTAGQGFAGGNASSSGGYSGGGGGGAGAIGGTAANNNPSNAGAGGNGVTLYVGGSALSLAGGGGGGSEGGGTFWGAGGLGGGGNGNSSAGQGGTGTVNTGSGGGGGGNDSGTGGAGGSGLVIIRYQG
;
A
#
# COMPACT_ATOMS: atom_id res chain seq x y z
N TYR A 1 -4.89 25.73 5.32
CA TYR A 1 -3.78 24.98 4.71
C TYR A 1 -4.27 24.35 3.41
N SER A 2 -3.90 24.89 2.27
CA SER A 2 -4.06 24.20 0.99
C SER A 2 -2.85 23.26 0.82
N GLY A 3 -2.91 22.09 1.42
CA GLY A 3 -1.96 21.04 1.15
C GLY A 3 -2.07 20.66 -0.31
N GLY A 4 -1.01 20.87 -1.09
CA GLY A 4 -0.97 20.37 -2.47
C GLY A 4 -1.13 18.85 -2.47
N ALA A 5 -1.77 18.30 -3.51
CA ALA A 5 -1.84 16.84 -3.67
C ALA A 5 -0.43 16.27 -3.64
N GLY A 6 -0.19 15.30 -2.75
CA GLY A 6 1.02 14.52 -2.79
C GLY A 6 1.07 13.74 -4.10
N LEU A 7 2.06 14.04 -4.95
CA LEU A 7 2.22 13.30 -6.19
C LEU A 7 2.78 11.90 -5.93
N ALA A 8 2.31 10.92 -6.67
CA ALA A 8 2.85 9.58 -6.64
C ALA A 8 4.33 9.57 -7.06
N SER A 9 5.13 8.76 -6.39
CA SER A 9 6.48 8.45 -6.86
C SER A 9 6.42 7.46 -8.03
N SER A 10 7.32 7.62 -8.98
CA SER A 10 7.46 6.67 -10.08
C SER A 10 7.99 5.32 -9.57
N GLY A 11 7.51 4.24 -10.16
CA GLY A 11 8.12 2.94 -9.99
C GLY A 11 9.42 2.81 -10.82
N THR A 12 10.26 1.85 -10.47
CA THR A 12 11.43 1.47 -11.26
C THR A 12 11.05 0.29 -12.17
N ALA A 13 11.26 0.45 -13.47
CA ALA A 13 10.94 -0.62 -14.44
C ALA A 13 11.61 -1.94 -14.04
N GLY A 14 10.84 -3.02 -14.02
CA GLY A 14 11.29 -4.36 -13.63
C GLY A 14 11.43 -4.59 -12.11
N GLN A 15 11.19 -3.56 -11.27
CA GLN A 15 11.25 -3.70 -9.81
C GLN A 15 9.90 -3.46 -9.12
N GLY A 16 9.08 -2.58 -9.67
CA GLY A 16 7.79 -2.27 -9.11
C GLY A 16 7.11 -1.09 -9.78
N PHE A 17 5.85 -0.93 -9.49
CA PHE A 17 4.99 0.11 -10.06
C PHE A 17 4.90 1.35 -9.18
N ALA A 18 4.43 2.44 -9.77
CA ALA A 18 4.23 3.71 -9.08
C ALA A 18 3.18 3.60 -7.96
N GLY A 19 3.30 4.43 -6.94
CA GLY A 19 2.22 4.67 -5.98
C GLY A 19 1.08 5.47 -6.59
N GLY A 20 -0.03 5.61 -5.88
CA GLY A 20 -1.15 6.50 -6.22
C GLY A 20 -0.97 7.90 -5.63
N ASN A 21 -1.63 8.89 -6.23
CA ASN A 21 -1.64 10.25 -5.69
C ASN A 21 -2.49 10.34 -4.41
N ALA A 22 -2.10 11.24 -3.50
CA ALA A 22 -2.96 11.64 -2.39
C ALA A 22 -4.10 12.54 -2.88
N SER A 23 -5.16 12.71 -2.08
CA SER A 23 -6.24 13.63 -2.39
C SER A 23 -5.77 15.08 -2.36
N SER A 24 -6.27 15.91 -3.28
CA SER A 24 -5.95 17.34 -3.39
C SER A 24 -7.01 18.24 -2.75
N SER A 25 -8.18 17.70 -2.40
CA SER A 25 -9.29 18.48 -1.82
C SER A 25 -10.28 17.58 -1.07
N GLY A 26 -10.99 18.14 -0.13
CA GLY A 26 -12.13 17.51 0.55
C GLY A 26 -11.81 16.50 1.65
N GLY A 27 -10.54 16.21 1.92
CA GLY A 27 -10.12 15.29 2.98
C GLY A 27 -8.64 14.94 2.81
N TYR A 28 -7.98 14.62 3.90
CA TYR A 28 -6.57 14.27 3.91
C TYR A 28 -6.43 12.75 3.79
N SER A 29 -6.40 12.25 2.54
CA SER A 29 -6.24 10.82 2.27
C SER A 29 -5.04 10.57 1.40
N GLY A 30 -4.25 9.58 1.81
CA GLY A 30 -3.06 9.13 1.10
C GLY A 30 -3.40 8.21 -0.07
N GLY A 31 -2.59 8.26 -1.12
CA GLY A 31 -2.58 7.23 -2.16
C GLY A 31 -2.00 5.92 -1.63
N GLY A 32 -2.29 4.83 -2.29
CA GLY A 32 -1.71 3.53 -2.00
C GLY A 32 -0.30 3.41 -2.58
N GLY A 33 0.55 2.61 -1.93
CA GLY A 33 1.87 2.24 -2.44
C GLY A 33 1.77 1.37 -3.69
N GLY A 34 2.73 1.47 -4.61
CA GLY A 34 2.83 0.55 -5.74
C GLY A 34 3.21 -0.85 -5.28
N GLY A 35 2.74 -1.86 -5.99
CA GLY A 35 3.15 -3.25 -5.84
C GLY A 35 4.12 -3.68 -6.95
N ALA A 36 4.61 -4.90 -6.88
CA ALA A 36 5.46 -5.46 -7.94
C ALA A 36 4.66 -5.80 -9.22
N GLY A 37 3.33 -5.93 -9.15
CA GLY A 37 2.46 -6.29 -10.26
C GLY A 37 1.49 -5.19 -10.72
N ALA A 38 1.25 -4.15 -9.90
CA ALA A 38 0.30 -3.11 -10.24
C ALA A 38 0.60 -1.77 -9.55
N ILE A 39 0.14 -0.68 -10.15
CA ILE A 39 0.19 0.66 -9.56
C ILE A 39 -0.69 0.73 -8.31
N GLY A 40 -0.31 1.61 -7.37
CA GLY A 40 -1.16 1.96 -6.25
C GLY A 40 -2.35 2.82 -6.65
N GLY A 41 -3.46 2.68 -5.93
CA GLY A 41 -4.66 3.47 -6.14
C GLY A 41 -4.50 4.93 -5.72
N THR A 42 -5.03 5.85 -6.50
CA THR A 42 -5.13 7.26 -6.13
C THR A 42 -6.27 7.46 -5.13
N ALA A 43 -6.05 8.32 -4.13
CA ALA A 43 -7.10 8.72 -3.21
C ALA A 43 -8.18 9.55 -3.93
N ALA A 44 -9.44 9.34 -3.55
CA ALA A 44 -10.54 10.07 -4.12
C ALA A 44 -10.60 11.53 -3.60
N ASN A 45 -10.95 12.47 -4.45
CA ASN A 45 -11.14 13.89 -4.11
C ASN A 45 -12.60 14.19 -3.72
N ASN A 46 -13.16 13.46 -2.79
CA ASN A 46 -14.51 13.65 -2.25
C ASN A 46 -14.46 13.79 -0.72
N ASN A 47 -15.52 14.22 -0.10
CA ASN A 47 -15.60 14.36 1.36
C ASN A 47 -16.70 13.43 1.92
N PRO A 48 -16.35 12.44 2.76
CA PRO A 48 -14.99 12.03 3.14
C PRO A 48 -14.27 11.37 1.97
N SER A 49 -12.95 11.62 1.84
CA SER A 49 -12.16 11.05 0.76
C SER A 49 -11.66 9.65 1.13
N ASN A 50 -11.84 8.71 0.20
CA ASN A 50 -11.29 7.37 0.36
C ASN A 50 -9.81 7.36 0.01
N ALA A 51 -9.01 6.79 0.87
CA ALA A 51 -7.59 6.57 0.58
C ALA A 51 -7.39 5.52 -0.52
N GLY A 52 -6.28 5.63 -1.23
CA GLY A 52 -5.96 4.71 -2.32
C GLY A 52 -5.56 3.32 -1.82
N ALA A 53 -6.02 2.29 -2.51
CA ALA A 53 -5.60 0.93 -2.23
C ALA A 53 -4.14 0.69 -2.67
N GLY A 54 -3.43 -0.20 -2.01
CA GLY A 54 -2.12 -0.68 -2.45
C GLY A 54 -2.19 -1.45 -3.76
N GLY A 55 -1.18 -1.28 -4.60
CA GLY A 55 -1.02 -2.04 -5.84
C GLY A 55 -0.76 -3.52 -5.55
N ASN A 56 -1.31 -4.39 -6.37
CA ASN A 56 -1.08 -5.82 -6.21
C ASN A 56 0.40 -6.18 -6.47
N GLY A 57 0.89 -7.16 -5.76
CA GLY A 57 2.15 -7.81 -6.02
C GLY A 57 2.09 -8.82 -7.16
N VAL A 58 3.07 -9.67 -7.24
CA VAL A 58 3.16 -10.74 -8.23
C VAL A 58 2.88 -12.10 -7.59
N THR A 59 2.31 -13.02 -8.36
CA THR A 59 2.15 -14.40 -7.94
C THR A 59 3.14 -15.28 -8.68
N LEU A 60 3.96 -16.00 -7.93
CA LEU A 60 4.91 -16.97 -8.44
C LEU A 60 4.45 -18.39 -8.08
N TYR A 61 4.77 -19.35 -8.92
CA TYR A 61 4.52 -20.77 -8.64
C TYR A 61 5.84 -21.45 -8.27
N VAL A 62 5.96 -21.84 -7.02
CA VAL A 62 7.16 -22.49 -6.49
C VAL A 62 6.79 -23.85 -5.91
N GLY A 63 7.36 -24.91 -6.48
CA GLY A 63 7.04 -26.29 -6.04
C GLY A 63 5.57 -26.67 -6.17
N GLY A 64 4.85 -26.09 -7.16
CA GLY A 64 3.42 -26.35 -7.39
C GLY A 64 2.46 -25.51 -6.55
N SER A 65 2.98 -24.69 -5.64
CA SER A 65 2.17 -23.79 -4.80
C SER A 65 2.25 -22.35 -5.29
N ALA A 66 1.13 -21.63 -5.29
CA ALA A 66 1.07 -20.21 -5.60
C ALA A 66 1.56 -19.39 -4.40
N LEU A 67 2.50 -18.46 -4.64
CA LEU A 67 3.06 -17.56 -3.65
C LEU A 67 2.90 -16.12 -4.17
N SER A 68 2.07 -15.33 -3.48
CA SER A 68 1.90 -13.91 -3.82
C SER A 68 2.81 -13.04 -2.95
N LEU A 69 3.57 -12.13 -3.57
CA LEU A 69 4.66 -11.37 -2.95
C LEU A 69 4.59 -9.90 -3.36
N ALA A 70 5.17 -9.05 -2.53
CA ALA A 70 5.46 -7.64 -2.84
C ALA A 70 4.23 -6.79 -3.20
N GLY A 71 3.12 -6.97 -2.44
CA GLY A 71 1.96 -6.08 -2.50
C GLY A 71 2.27 -4.72 -1.86
N GLY A 72 1.76 -3.63 -2.42
CA GLY A 72 1.86 -2.29 -1.86
C GLY A 72 0.96 -2.10 -0.64
N GLY A 73 1.31 -1.19 0.25
CA GLY A 73 0.45 -0.80 1.38
C GLY A 73 -0.69 0.12 0.96
N GLY A 74 -1.82 0.05 1.65
CA GLY A 74 -2.94 0.97 1.46
C GLY A 74 -2.67 2.34 2.08
N GLY A 75 -3.25 3.39 1.53
CA GLY A 75 -3.16 4.74 2.06
C GLY A 75 -3.95 4.91 3.37
N GLY A 76 -3.49 5.81 4.23
CA GLY A 76 -4.25 6.25 5.41
C GLY A 76 -5.17 7.43 5.07
N SER A 77 -6.15 7.72 5.93
CA SER A 77 -7.04 8.87 5.80
C SER A 77 -7.33 9.54 7.15
N GLU A 78 -7.71 10.83 7.09
CA GLU A 78 -8.10 11.58 8.28
C GLU A 78 -9.55 11.31 8.71
N GLY A 79 -10.41 10.91 7.82
CA GLY A 79 -11.81 10.63 8.11
C GLY A 79 -12.01 9.39 8.98
N GLY A 80 -12.83 9.48 10.02
CA GLY A 80 -13.24 8.30 10.80
C GLY A 80 -14.04 7.32 9.94
N GLY A 81 -14.02 6.04 10.30
CA GLY A 81 -14.75 4.97 9.61
C GLY A 81 -13.90 4.13 8.66
N THR A 82 -14.42 3.78 7.51
CA THR A 82 -13.83 2.79 6.57
C THR A 82 -13.19 3.44 5.33
N PHE A 83 -12.64 4.64 5.46
CA PHE A 83 -12.10 5.39 4.31
C PHE A 83 -10.63 5.12 4.02
N TRP A 84 -10.01 4.20 4.73
CA TRP A 84 -8.64 3.76 4.51
C TRP A 84 -8.49 2.87 3.26
N GLY A 85 -7.33 2.86 2.67
CA GLY A 85 -7.00 2.01 1.53
C GLY A 85 -6.63 0.59 1.96
N ALA A 86 -7.18 -0.40 1.27
CA ALA A 86 -6.77 -1.79 1.47
C ALA A 86 -5.33 -2.02 1.00
N GLY A 87 -4.59 -2.91 1.64
CA GLY A 87 -3.30 -3.39 1.14
C GLY A 87 -3.46 -4.22 -0.13
N GLY A 88 -2.48 -4.16 -1.01
CA GLY A 88 -2.44 -4.96 -2.24
C GLY A 88 -2.22 -6.44 -1.96
N LEU A 89 -2.70 -7.29 -2.87
CA LEU A 89 -2.43 -8.73 -2.85
C LEU A 89 -0.91 -8.98 -2.85
N GLY A 90 -0.48 -9.97 -2.11
CA GLY A 90 0.95 -10.25 -1.87
C GLY A 90 1.46 -9.68 -0.56
N GLY A 91 0.55 -9.43 0.38
CA GLY A 91 0.87 -9.15 1.78
C GLY A 91 0.88 -7.67 2.17
N GLY A 92 0.39 -6.76 1.35
CA GLY A 92 0.31 -5.33 1.68
C GLY A 92 -0.50 -5.07 2.95
N GLY A 93 -0.01 -4.19 3.84
CA GLY A 93 -0.72 -3.75 5.03
C GLY A 93 -1.84 -2.78 4.69
N ASN A 94 -2.98 -2.87 5.38
CA ASN A 94 -4.08 -1.92 5.23
C ASN A 94 -3.72 -0.56 5.82
N GLY A 95 -4.23 0.51 5.23
CA GLY A 95 -4.22 1.83 5.87
C GLY A 95 -5.10 1.90 7.10
N ASN A 96 -5.08 3.02 7.78
CA ASN A 96 -5.97 3.33 8.90
C ASN A 96 -6.64 4.69 8.69
N SER A 97 -7.85 4.86 9.24
CA SER A 97 -8.64 6.11 9.16
C SER A 97 -8.84 6.81 10.50
N SER A 98 -8.39 6.22 11.59
CA SER A 98 -8.44 6.76 12.94
C SER A 98 -7.02 7.08 13.41
N ALA A 99 -6.86 7.67 14.59
CA ALA A 99 -5.55 7.94 15.20
C ALA A 99 -4.75 6.66 15.55
N GLY A 100 -4.79 5.69 14.65
CA GLY A 100 -4.20 4.37 14.81
C GLY A 100 -3.09 4.10 13.80
N GLN A 101 -2.32 3.07 14.09
CA GLN A 101 -1.25 2.60 13.23
C GLN A 101 -1.82 1.90 11.99
N GLY A 102 -1.22 2.18 10.85
CA GLY A 102 -1.46 1.38 9.64
C GLY A 102 -1.06 -0.09 9.84
N GLY A 103 -1.69 -0.98 9.09
CA GLY A 103 -1.39 -2.41 9.12
C GLY A 103 0.04 -2.72 8.70
N THR A 104 0.67 -3.70 9.34
CA THR A 104 1.99 -4.19 8.94
C THR A 104 1.90 -5.03 7.67
N GLY A 105 2.91 -4.96 6.83
CA GLY A 105 3.07 -5.90 5.73
C GLY A 105 3.31 -7.31 6.23
N THR A 106 2.82 -8.29 5.49
CA THR A 106 2.99 -9.71 5.83
C THR A 106 4.46 -10.11 5.81
N VAL A 107 4.91 -10.83 6.84
CA VAL A 107 6.29 -11.33 6.90
C VAL A 107 6.61 -12.27 5.73
N ASN A 108 7.85 -12.29 5.27
CA ASN A 108 8.35 -13.12 4.17
C ASN A 108 7.64 -12.88 2.83
N THR A 109 7.14 -11.66 2.61
CA THR A 109 6.53 -11.27 1.33
C THR A 109 7.21 -10.07 0.67
N GLY A 110 8.02 -9.29 1.40
CA GLY A 110 8.59 -8.05 0.89
C GLY A 110 7.55 -6.97 0.61
N SER A 111 6.40 -7.04 1.25
CA SER A 111 5.27 -6.12 1.04
C SER A 111 5.40 -4.80 1.80
N GLY A 112 4.68 -3.79 1.38
CA GLY A 112 4.62 -2.50 2.05
C GLY A 112 3.70 -2.52 3.27
N GLY A 113 3.99 -1.70 4.29
CA GLY A 113 3.06 -1.38 5.38
C GLY A 113 2.03 -0.35 4.94
N GLY A 114 0.89 -0.31 5.59
CA GLY A 114 -0.19 0.66 5.36
C GLY A 114 0.08 2.04 5.98
N GLY A 115 -0.53 3.08 5.46
CA GLY A 115 -0.48 4.43 6.00
C GLY A 115 -1.21 4.53 7.33
N GLY A 116 -0.68 5.35 8.26
CA GLY A 116 -1.38 5.69 9.49
C GLY A 116 -2.60 6.57 9.21
N GLY A 117 -3.58 6.54 10.12
CA GLY A 117 -4.68 7.50 10.11
C GLY A 117 -4.22 8.83 10.69
N ASN A 118 -5.10 9.78 10.73
CA ASN A 118 -5.16 11.06 11.38
C ASN A 118 -3.94 11.46 12.29
N ASP A 119 -3.84 12.65 12.73
CA ASP A 119 -2.73 13.40 13.37
C ASP A 119 -1.71 12.64 14.24
N SER A 120 -2.07 11.55 14.86
CA SER A 120 -1.19 10.70 15.68
C SER A 120 -0.98 9.29 15.14
N GLY A 121 -1.57 8.99 13.99
CA GLY A 121 -1.42 7.68 13.35
C GLY A 121 -0.01 7.50 12.77
N THR A 122 0.60 6.36 13.05
CA THR A 122 1.90 5.97 12.48
C THR A 122 1.71 5.00 11.32
N GLY A 123 2.59 5.03 10.35
CA GLY A 123 2.61 4.00 9.29
C GLY A 123 2.93 2.62 9.85
N GLY A 124 2.40 1.59 9.21
CA GLY A 124 2.76 0.19 9.51
C GLY A 124 4.15 -0.15 8.98
N ALA A 125 4.81 -1.10 9.63
CA ALA A 125 6.08 -1.63 9.15
C ALA A 125 5.90 -2.44 7.86
N GLY A 126 6.88 -2.43 6.97
CA GLY A 126 6.92 -3.34 5.82
C GLY A 126 7.16 -4.79 6.25
N GLY A 127 6.73 -5.74 5.43
CA GLY A 127 7.03 -7.15 5.62
C GLY A 127 8.49 -7.48 5.27
N SER A 128 9.06 -8.46 5.97
CA SER A 128 10.38 -8.99 5.62
C SER A 128 10.38 -9.60 4.21
N GLY A 129 11.51 -9.58 3.53
CA GLY A 129 11.69 -10.22 2.23
C GLY A 129 11.84 -11.72 2.32
N LEU A 130 11.89 -12.37 1.17
CA LEU A 130 12.09 -13.80 1.00
C LEU A 130 13.10 -14.05 -0.12
N VAL A 131 14.01 -14.99 0.09
CA VAL A 131 14.92 -15.49 -0.94
C VAL A 131 14.62 -16.96 -1.18
N ILE A 132 14.37 -17.33 -2.43
CA ILE A 132 14.10 -18.71 -2.84
C ILE A 132 15.22 -19.15 -3.79
N ILE A 133 15.92 -20.22 -3.43
CA ILE A 133 16.98 -20.82 -4.26
C ILE A 133 16.46 -22.16 -4.78
N ARG A 134 16.46 -22.33 -6.10
CA ARG A 134 16.16 -23.61 -6.76
C ARG A 134 17.43 -24.12 -7.44
N TYR A 135 17.70 -25.38 -7.25
CA TYR A 135 18.77 -26.09 -7.96
C TYR A 135 18.23 -27.42 -8.46
N GLN A 136 18.76 -27.86 -9.59
CA GLN A 136 18.49 -29.22 -10.09
C GLN A 136 19.37 -30.18 -9.32
N GLY A 137 18.75 -31.21 -8.77
CA GLY A 137 19.44 -32.39 -8.23
C GLY A 137 19.64 -33.45 -9.29
#